data_4c3b16f42f9ec110b5fbe24c89a33bcb
#
_entry.id   4c3b16f42f9ec110b5fbe24c89a33bcb
#
_cell.length_a   1.000
_cell.length_b   1.000
_cell.length_c   1.000
_cell.angle_alpha   90.00
_cell.angle_beta   90.00
_cell.angle_gamma   90.00
#
_symmetry.space_group_name_H-M   'P 1'
#
loop_
_entity.id
_entity.type
_entity.pdbx_description
1 polymer ?
#
loop_
_entity_poly.entity_id
_entity_poly.type
_entity_poly.pdbx_seq_one_letter_code
_entity_poly.pdbx_strand_id
1 'polypeptide(L)'
;MRLPANLLISCLLAAGGPCCGQSLRSILAPLNLDPDQVIFVVGDSPEAKAYGFHPSAKSVTVRSLIEARSPKLQIVWEESLEVPVFETPAGARVFTRERSTGAPLVAGLNAKGKPVLWAAVTPGVRGFERFPYLPQDLLDLGLTPKFESRSLWAFFDSSYRLRADPNYLARRWRRGGVAALQLAAWHFWERDQARDEWLDALIAACHNHGVLVYAWVEFPHVSDAFWNDHPEWREKTASGQDAQLDWRKLMNLASPDCAKAAAEGLEDLTRRFDWDGLNLGELYFESLEGHENPSRFTPFNALVRSTFQTLEGFDPQDLYDRKSPRFYAKNAAALRKFLEFRAALAARLQEEWLGRLTQLRKTKPHLDLVLTHIDDRFDASMRDKLGADAPRLLASAHDRGVTFLVEDPATIWHLGPERYTEIASRYAPLTKRKDLLAIDLNIVERYQDVYPVKQQTGTELFQLVRSAADSFNRVALYFENSILPADWPLLAAAAAPVRRAEWSGENLELESSQSLSVAWKGCARMDGREWPVQDGERVYVPAGTHRLTPCDQLPARHLADFTGDLLDARIVKGRLRVKYESRSRAIALLSDGKGGVRARMLPPGKVDVEIPE
;
A
#
# COMPACT_ATOMS: atom_id res chain seq x y z
N MET A 1 -24.13 -10.00 -35.53
CA MET A 1 -25.14 -8.91 -35.41
C MET A 1 -24.31 -7.63 -35.12
N ARG A 2 -24.21 -6.75 -36.15
CA ARG A 2 -23.39 -5.54 -36.07
C ARG A 2 -24.19 -4.47 -35.36
N LEU A 3 -23.65 -3.89 -34.28
CA LEU A 3 -24.12 -2.64 -33.66
C LEU A 3 -23.49 -1.44 -34.39
N PRO A 4 -24.23 -0.36 -34.57
CA PRO A 4 -23.77 0.76 -35.39
C PRO A 4 -22.78 1.64 -34.63
N ALA A 5 -21.70 2.00 -35.32
CA ALA A 5 -20.84 3.12 -34.99
C ALA A 5 -21.58 4.45 -35.23
N ASN A 6 -21.20 5.45 -34.46
CA ASN A 6 -21.48 6.88 -34.55
C ASN A 6 -22.32 7.44 -33.40
N LEU A 7 -21.60 7.81 -32.34
CA LEU A 7 -21.90 9.06 -31.61
C LEU A 7 -20.56 9.79 -31.41
N LEU A 8 -20.18 10.54 -32.43
CA LEU A 8 -19.19 11.61 -32.33
C LEU A 8 -19.82 12.71 -31.44
N ILE A 9 -19.46 12.73 -30.17
CA ILE A 9 -19.69 13.91 -29.32
C ILE A 9 -18.53 14.86 -29.58
N SER A 10 -18.74 15.77 -30.51
CA SER A 10 -17.96 17.00 -30.63
C SER A 10 -18.21 17.83 -29.38
N CYS A 11 -17.36 17.68 -28.35
CA CYS A 11 -17.29 18.68 -27.28
C CYS A 11 -16.59 19.91 -27.83
N LEU A 12 -17.41 20.89 -28.27
CA LEU A 12 -16.96 22.25 -28.52
C LEU A 12 -16.22 22.80 -27.30
N LEU A 13 -15.06 23.38 -27.55
CA LEU A 13 -14.29 24.24 -26.67
C LEU A 13 -15.19 25.39 -26.15
N ALA A 14 -15.82 25.20 -25.00
CA ALA A 14 -16.51 26.26 -24.26
C ALA A 14 -15.85 26.39 -22.90
N ALA A 15 -15.40 27.58 -22.61
CA ALA A 15 -14.76 28.03 -21.38
C ALA A 15 -15.56 27.63 -20.13
N GLY A 16 -14.85 27.13 -19.09
CA GLY A 16 -15.38 27.07 -17.72
C GLY A 16 -16.53 26.09 -17.47
N GLY A 17 -16.63 24.98 -18.21
CA GLY A 17 -17.75 24.05 -18.09
C GLY A 17 -17.58 22.98 -16.97
N PRO A 18 -18.62 22.16 -16.69
CA PRO A 18 -18.67 21.18 -15.61
C PRO A 18 -17.53 20.15 -15.60
N CYS A 19 -16.86 19.92 -16.74
CA CYS A 19 -15.73 19.00 -16.86
C CYS A 19 -14.47 19.47 -16.08
N CYS A 20 -14.19 20.76 -16.03
CA CYS A 20 -13.03 21.28 -15.28
C CYS A 20 -13.22 21.16 -13.76
N GLY A 21 -14.42 21.42 -13.26
CA GLY A 21 -14.74 21.27 -11.84
C GLY A 21 -14.70 19.82 -11.39
N GLN A 22 -15.09 18.88 -12.25
CA GLN A 22 -15.01 17.45 -11.96
C GLN A 22 -13.55 16.97 -11.90
N SER A 23 -12.69 17.36 -12.85
CA SER A 23 -11.26 17.04 -12.84
C SER A 23 -10.56 17.58 -11.60
N LEU A 24 -10.81 18.82 -11.20
CA LEU A 24 -10.20 19.40 -9.99
C LEU A 24 -10.62 18.65 -8.73
N ARG A 25 -11.88 18.28 -8.59
CA ARG A 25 -12.36 17.46 -7.47
C ARG A 25 -11.68 16.10 -7.43
N SER A 26 -11.54 15.43 -8.57
CA SER A 26 -10.86 14.13 -8.67
C SER A 26 -9.39 14.21 -8.27
N ILE A 27 -8.74 15.37 -8.50
CA ILE A 27 -7.35 15.63 -8.09
C ILE A 27 -7.23 15.87 -6.58
N LEU A 28 -8.15 16.63 -5.98
CA LEU A 28 -8.04 17.14 -4.61
C LEU A 28 -8.71 16.26 -3.56
N ALA A 29 -9.81 15.59 -3.91
CA ALA A 29 -10.57 14.75 -2.97
C ALA A 29 -9.75 13.66 -2.30
N PRO A 30 -8.85 12.93 -2.99
CA PRO A 30 -8.02 11.92 -2.35
C PRO A 30 -7.15 12.46 -1.20
N LEU A 31 -6.82 13.76 -1.24
CA LEU A 31 -5.94 14.43 -0.29
C LEU A 31 -6.71 15.24 0.76
N ASN A 32 -8.04 15.16 0.79
CA ASN A 32 -8.91 15.97 1.65
C ASN A 32 -8.65 17.49 1.48
N LEU A 33 -8.36 17.93 0.25
CA LEU A 33 -8.14 19.32 -0.08
C LEU A 33 -9.44 19.95 -0.61
N ASP A 34 -9.68 21.19 -0.19
CA ASP A 34 -10.85 21.95 -0.62
C ASP A 34 -10.59 22.62 -1.99
N PRO A 35 -11.41 22.36 -3.01
CA PRO A 35 -11.30 23.02 -4.31
C PRO A 35 -11.35 24.53 -4.24
N ASP A 36 -12.04 25.11 -3.26
CA ASP A 36 -12.16 26.56 -3.09
C ASP A 36 -10.85 27.23 -2.66
N GLN A 37 -9.87 26.45 -2.23
CA GLN A 37 -8.52 26.95 -1.89
C GLN A 37 -7.61 27.14 -3.12
N VAL A 38 -8.05 26.72 -4.31
CA VAL A 38 -7.26 26.75 -5.56
C VAL A 38 -8.02 27.51 -6.63
N ILE A 39 -7.29 28.28 -7.43
CA ILE A 39 -7.78 28.80 -8.70
C ILE A 39 -7.19 27.91 -9.79
N PHE A 40 -8.02 27.08 -10.40
CA PHE A 40 -7.60 26.20 -11.48
C PHE A 40 -8.16 26.69 -12.80
N VAL A 41 -7.28 27.06 -13.73
CA VAL A 41 -7.63 27.62 -15.04
C VAL A 41 -7.05 26.78 -16.17
N VAL A 42 -7.77 26.67 -17.27
CA VAL A 42 -7.40 25.78 -18.38
C VAL A 42 -7.41 26.55 -19.70
N GLY A 43 -6.39 26.30 -20.50
CA GLY A 43 -6.28 26.78 -21.88
C GLY A 43 -6.29 28.29 -22.00
N ASP A 44 -7.00 28.78 -23.02
CA ASP A 44 -7.20 30.19 -23.37
C ASP A 44 -8.52 30.73 -22.82
N SER A 45 -8.75 30.51 -21.51
CA SER A 45 -9.93 31.06 -20.85
C SER A 45 -9.75 32.52 -20.46
N PRO A 46 -10.84 33.31 -20.32
CA PRO A 46 -10.78 34.69 -19.83
C PRO A 46 -10.06 34.77 -18.47
N GLU A 47 -10.29 33.78 -17.59
CA GLU A 47 -9.68 33.70 -16.29
C GLU A 47 -8.16 33.43 -16.41
N ALA A 48 -7.72 32.54 -17.33
CA ALA A 48 -6.31 32.31 -17.58
C ALA A 48 -5.59 33.59 -18.03
N LYS A 49 -6.20 34.35 -18.94
CA LYS A 49 -5.70 35.64 -19.39
C LYS A 49 -5.61 36.66 -18.25
N ALA A 50 -6.59 36.70 -17.35
CA ALA A 50 -6.58 37.58 -16.19
C ALA A 50 -5.39 37.32 -15.25
N TYR A 51 -4.84 36.10 -15.26
CA TYR A 51 -3.62 35.72 -14.53
C TYR A 51 -2.35 35.81 -15.39
N GLY A 52 -2.43 36.28 -16.64
CA GLY A 52 -1.28 36.52 -17.52
C GLY A 52 -0.85 35.33 -18.36
N PHE A 53 -1.68 34.29 -18.50
CA PHE A 53 -1.46 33.20 -19.43
C PHE A 53 -2.07 33.54 -20.78
N HIS A 54 -1.25 33.84 -21.78
CA HIS A 54 -1.70 34.29 -23.09
C HIS A 54 -1.25 33.36 -24.21
N PRO A 55 -2.13 32.89 -25.09
CA PRO A 55 -1.73 32.11 -26.25
C PRO A 55 -0.95 33.00 -27.24
N SER A 56 0.11 32.46 -27.79
CA SER A 56 0.81 33.05 -28.94
C SER A 56 0.18 32.59 -30.25
N ALA A 57 0.65 33.18 -31.36
CA ALA A 57 0.22 32.73 -32.69
C ALA A 57 0.77 31.36 -33.13
N LYS A 58 1.60 30.71 -32.30
CA LYS A 58 2.23 29.41 -32.57
C LYS A 58 1.46 28.31 -31.90
N SER A 59 1.42 27.14 -32.54
CA SER A 59 0.94 25.89 -31.94
C SER A 59 2.04 24.84 -31.94
N VAL A 60 1.86 23.83 -31.11
CA VAL A 60 2.75 22.66 -31.00
C VAL A 60 1.91 21.40 -30.88
N THR A 61 2.32 20.35 -31.61
CA THR A 61 1.72 19.02 -31.46
C THR A 61 2.32 18.36 -30.22
N VAL A 62 1.51 18.14 -29.20
CA VAL A 62 1.92 17.58 -27.92
C VAL A 62 1.53 16.13 -27.86
N ARG A 63 2.50 15.25 -27.54
CA ARG A 63 2.28 13.86 -27.18
C ARG A 63 3.17 13.42 -26.02
N SER A 64 4.37 13.96 -25.88
CA SER A 64 5.33 13.59 -24.84
C SER A 64 5.72 14.79 -23.99
N LEU A 65 5.78 14.58 -22.70
CA LEU A 65 5.96 15.62 -21.69
C LEU A 65 7.23 15.39 -20.88
N ILE A 66 7.73 16.46 -20.29
CA ILE A 66 8.73 16.44 -19.22
C ILE A 66 8.12 17.11 -17.99
N GLU A 67 8.13 16.40 -16.88
CA GLU A 67 7.75 16.91 -15.57
C GLU A 67 9.01 17.26 -14.77
N ALA A 68 9.05 18.45 -14.20
CA ALA A 68 10.24 18.99 -13.52
C ALA A 68 10.69 18.12 -12.32
N ARG A 69 9.75 17.46 -11.61
CA ARG A 69 10.04 16.59 -10.45
C ARG A 69 10.53 15.21 -10.82
N SER A 70 10.12 14.73 -11.98
CA SER A 70 10.42 13.38 -12.47
C SER A 70 10.88 13.42 -13.93
N PRO A 71 11.97 14.12 -14.26
CA PRO A 71 12.36 14.38 -15.65
C PRO A 71 12.75 13.10 -16.42
N LYS A 72 13.06 12.03 -15.71
CA LYS A 72 13.36 10.72 -16.29
C LYS A 72 12.10 9.91 -16.59
N LEU A 73 10.98 10.21 -15.95
CA LEU A 73 9.72 9.53 -16.21
C LEU A 73 9.20 9.91 -17.59
N GLN A 74 8.84 8.91 -18.37
CA GLN A 74 8.20 9.13 -19.65
C GLN A 74 6.71 9.34 -19.44
N ILE A 75 6.22 10.54 -19.75
CA ILE A 75 4.80 10.89 -19.75
C ILE A 75 4.38 11.04 -21.21
N VAL A 76 3.38 10.28 -21.64
CA VAL A 76 2.93 10.23 -23.03
C VAL A 76 1.41 10.25 -23.06
N TRP A 77 0.81 11.14 -23.83
CA TRP A 77 -0.62 11.14 -24.03
C TRP A 77 -1.08 10.04 -24.99
N GLU A 78 -2.25 9.52 -24.78
CA GLU A 78 -2.86 8.51 -25.64
C GLU A 78 -2.95 8.99 -27.10
N GLU A 79 -3.39 10.24 -27.28
CA GLU A 79 -3.48 10.92 -28.56
C GLU A 79 -2.67 12.21 -28.56
N SER A 80 -2.10 12.55 -29.73
CA SER A 80 -1.46 13.84 -29.95
C SER A 80 -2.51 14.93 -30.06
N LEU A 81 -2.25 16.08 -29.42
CA LEU A 81 -3.11 17.26 -29.49
C LEU A 81 -2.34 18.46 -30.01
N GLU A 82 -2.96 19.26 -30.90
CA GLU A 82 -2.48 20.59 -31.25
C GLU A 82 -2.83 21.54 -30.10
N VAL A 83 -1.81 22.16 -29.52
CA VAL A 83 -1.94 23.06 -28.35
C VAL A 83 -1.29 24.40 -28.70
N PRO A 84 -1.93 25.54 -28.50
CA PRO A 84 -1.29 26.84 -28.60
C PRO A 84 -0.08 26.92 -27.66
N VAL A 85 0.99 27.55 -28.12
CA VAL A 85 2.11 27.89 -27.24
C VAL A 85 1.73 29.09 -26.40
N PHE A 86 1.81 28.97 -25.07
CA PHE A 86 1.44 30.03 -24.15
C PHE A 86 2.65 30.78 -23.62
N GLU A 87 2.49 32.09 -23.49
CA GLU A 87 3.33 32.93 -22.66
C GLU A 87 2.87 32.79 -21.21
N THR A 88 3.83 32.64 -20.30
CA THR A 88 3.55 32.54 -18.86
C THR A 88 3.88 33.86 -18.18
N PRO A 89 3.10 34.29 -17.16
CA PRO A 89 3.37 35.54 -16.48
C PRO A 89 4.69 35.53 -15.73
N ALA A 90 5.28 36.70 -15.52
CA ALA A 90 6.50 36.85 -14.75
C ALA A 90 6.31 36.29 -13.32
N GLY A 91 7.23 35.46 -12.86
CA GLY A 91 7.16 34.79 -11.56
C GLY A 91 6.35 33.49 -11.52
N ALA A 92 5.71 33.08 -12.61
CA ALA A 92 5.11 31.75 -12.68
C ALA A 92 6.19 30.65 -12.75
N ARG A 93 5.99 29.60 -11.98
CA ARG A 93 6.78 28.37 -12.06
C ARG A 93 6.18 27.44 -13.08
N VAL A 94 6.97 27.01 -14.06
CA VAL A 94 6.55 26.01 -15.07
C VAL A 94 6.93 24.62 -14.54
N PHE A 95 5.92 23.76 -14.40
CA PHE A 95 6.04 22.41 -13.87
C PHE A 95 6.20 21.38 -15.00
N THR A 96 5.33 21.43 -16.00
CA THR A 96 5.32 20.50 -17.12
C THR A 96 5.55 21.22 -18.44
N ARG A 97 6.37 20.61 -19.31
CA ARG A 97 6.69 21.13 -20.65
C ARG A 97 6.48 20.05 -21.72
N GLU A 98 6.17 20.48 -22.94
CA GLU A 98 6.31 19.60 -24.11
C GLU A 98 7.80 19.21 -24.27
N ARG A 99 8.05 17.94 -24.56
CA ARG A 99 9.41 17.37 -24.51
C ARG A 99 10.39 17.94 -25.53
N SER A 100 9.91 18.19 -26.76
CA SER A 100 10.76 18.56 -27.89
C SER A 100 11.02 20.05 -27.98
N THR A 101 9.99 20.85 -27.76
CA THR A 101 9.99 22.31 -27.93
C THR A 101 10.23 23.07 -26.63
N GLY A 102 9.97 22.40 -25.48
CA GLY A 102 9.99 23.05 -24.18
C GLY A 102 8.80 23.97 -23.90
N ALA A 103 7.76 23.95 -24.76
CA ALA A 103 6.55 24.77 -24.57
C ALA A 103 5.89 24.45 -23.21
N PRO A 104 5.49 25.45 -22.40
CA PRO A 104 4.86 25.25 -21.11
C PRO A 104 3.47 24.64 -21.28
N LEU A 105 3.16 23.64 -20.46
CA LEU A 105 1.87 22.93 -20.45
C LEU A 105 1.17 22.97 -19.10
N VAL A 106 1.93 23.04 -18.00
CA VAL A 106 1.42 23.32 -16.66
C VAL A 106 2.34 24.35 -16.01
N ALA A 107 1.73 25.41 -15.48
CA ALA A 107 2.44 26.43 -14.73
C ALA A 107 1.56 26.97 -13.61
N GLY A 108 2.18 27.58 -12.60
CA GLY A 108 1.43 28.13 -11.50
C GLY A 108 2.16 29.27 -10.79
N LEU A 109 1.39 30.04 -10.04
CA LEU A 109 1.86 31.14 -9.22
C LEU A 109 0.99 31.29 -7.97
N ASN A 110 1.43 32.09 -7.04
CA ASN A 110 0.60 32.43 -5.87
C ASN A 110 0.07 33.86 -6.07
N ALA A 111 -1.24 33.98 -6.21
CA ALA A 111 -1.92 35.26 -6.38
C ALA A 111 -2.64 35.66 -5.09
N LYS A 112 -2.13 36.69 -4.40
CA LYS A 112 -2.71 37.22 -3.14
C LYS A 112 -2.93 36.13 -2.07
N GLY A 113 -1.98 35.19 -1.95
CA GLY A 113 -2.03 34.12 -0.97
C GLY A 113 -2.85 32.90 -1.39
N LYS A 114 -3.38 32.86 -2.61
CA LYS A 114 -4.11 31.72 -3.16
C LYS A 114 -3.35 31.11 -4.34
N PRO A 115 -3.14 29.78 -4.38
CA PRO A 115 -2.51 29.09 -5.50
C PRO A 115 -3.35 29.24 -6.76
N VAL A 116 -2.71 29.63 -7.86
CA VAL A 116 -3.26 29.62 -9.21
C VAL A 116 -2.49 28.59 -10.01
N LEU A 117 -3.18 27.57 -10.48
CA LEU A 117 -2.61 26.52 -11.34
C LEU A 117 -3.26 26.61 -12.71
N TRP A 118 -2.44 26.77 -13.74
CA TRP A 118 -2.84 26.78 -15.14
C TRP A 118 -2.38 25.48 -15.82
N ALA A 119 -3.26 24.91 -16.65
CA ALA A 119 -2.94 23.81 -17.54
C ALA A 119 -3.35 24.16 -18.98
N ALA A 120 -2.50 23.87 -19.97
CA ALA A 120 -2.75 24.19 -21.37
C ALA A 120 -4.00 23.49 -21.94
N VAL A 121 -4.33 22.31 -21.42
CA VAL A 121 -5.53 21.53 -21.74
C VAL A 121 -6.10 20.89 -20.48
N THR A 122 -7.30 20.35 -20.55
CA THR A 122 -7.92 19.64 -19.42
C THR A 122 -7.10 18.42 -19.00
N PRO A 123 -6.95 18.13 -17.69
CA PRO A 123 -6.20 16.97 -17.20
C PRO A 123 -6.82 15.60 -17.57
N GLY A 124 -8.08 15.58 -18.00
CA GLY A 124 -8.89 14.40 -18.20
C GLY A 124 -9.96 14.24 -17.11
N VAL A 125 -10.82 13.25 -17.25
CA VAL A 125 -12.00 13.05 -16.39
C VAL A 125 -11.58 12.66 -14.96
N ARG A 126 -10.56 11.79 -14.84
CA ARG A 126 -10.03 11.34 -13.54
C ARG A 126 -8.97 12.30 -12.99
N GLY A 127 -8.50 13.27 -13.81
CA GLY A 127 -7.55 14.30 -13.40
C GLY A 127 -6.07 13.89 -13.50
N PHE A 128 -5.73 12.78 -14.14
CA PHE A 128 -4.34 12.33 -14.31
C PHE A 128 -3.98 11.90 -15.74
N GLU A 129 -4.95 11.76 -16.64
CA GLU A 129 -4.76 11.18 -17.97
C GLU A 129 -3.75 11.95 -18.83
N ARG A 130 -3.52 13.22 -18.49
CA ARG A 130 -2.53 14.07 -19.18
C ARG A 130 -1.44 14.59 -18.26
N PHE A 131 -1.77 14.92 -17.02
CA PHE A 131 -0.88 15.56 -16.06
C PHE A 131 -0.91 14.81 -14.72
N PRO A 132 -0.03 13.83 -14.49
CA PRO A 132 -0.10 12.97 -13.29
C PRO A 132 0.24 13.70 -11.98
N TYR A 133 0.96 14.84 -12.01
CA TYR A 133 1.57 15.46 -10.83
C TYR A 133 0.92 16.78 -10.37
N LEU A 134 -0.29 17.09 -10.79
CA LEU A 134 -0.98 18.35 -10.38
C LEU A 134 -1.12 18.51 -8.85
N PRO A 135 -1.33 17.46 -8.04
CA PRO A 135 -1.31 17.60 -6.58
C PRO A 135 0.04 18.08 -6.04
N GLN A 136 1.13 17.54 -6.58
CA GLN A 136 2.48 17.93 -6.21
C GLN A 136 2.81 19.36 -6.64
N ASP A 137 2.29 19.80 -7.79
CA ASP A 137 2.44 21.18 -8.25
C ASP A 137 1.72 22.15 -7.32
N LEU A 138 0.53 21.78 -6.84
CA LEU A 138 -0.21 22.54 -5.86
C LEU A 138 0.49 22.61 -4.50
N LEU A 139 1.15 21.50 -4.08
CA LEU A 139 1.97 21.50 -2.88
C LEU A 139 3.11 22.53 -2.97
N ASP A 140 3.77 22.65 -4.13
CA ASP A 140 4.83 23.65 -4.37
C ASP A 140 4.29 25.10 -4.41
N LEU A 141 3.02 25.26 -4.71
CA LEU A 141 2.33 26.54 -4.65
C LEU A 141 1.79 26.88 -3.25
N GLY A 142 2.07 26.00 -2.25
CA GLY A 142 1.73 26.23 -0.84
C GLY A 142 0.41 25.61 -0.39
N LEU A 143 -0.28 24.83 -1.24
CA LEU A 143 -1.48 24.09 -0.83
C LEU A 143 -1.07 22.80 -0.14
N THR A 144 -1.12 22.78 1.20
CA THR A 144 -0.66 21.66 2.03
C THR A 144 -1.83 20.88 2.61
N PRO A 145 -1.89 19.55 2.48
CA PRO A 145 -2.86 18.74 3.20
C PRO A 145 -2.79 18.97 4.71
N LYS A 146 -3.97 18.96 5.34
CA LYS A 146 -4.09 19.16 6.79
C LYS A 146 -4.15 17.85 7.57
N PHE A 147 -4.48 16.75 6.91
CA PHE A 147 -4.73 15.45 7.53
C PHE A 147 -3.79 14.42 6.95
N GLU A 148 -3.17 13.62 7.82
CA GLU A 148 -2.23 12.56 7.43
C GLU A 148 -2.54 11.27 8.20
N SER A 149 -2.64 10.16 7.50
CA SER A 149 -2.63 8.83 8.12
C SER A 149 -1.26 8.54 8.74
N ARG A 150 -1.27 7.79 9.84
CA ARG A 150 -0.06 7.31 10.51
C ARG A 150 -0.02 5.78 10.56
N SER A 151 -0.84 5.11 9.74
CA SER A 151 -1.11 3.67 9.83
C SER A 151 -0.83 2.89 8.54
N LEU A 152 -0.19 3.50 7.53
CA LEU A 152 0.23 2.79 6.32
C LEU A 152 1.22 1.67 6.64
N TRP A 153 1.13 0.57 5.93
CA TRP A 153 2.16 -0.45 5.87
C TRP A 153 2.89 -0.35 4.52
N ALA A 154 4.11 -0.85 4.45
CA ALA A 154 4.85 -0.94 3.19
C ALA A 154 5.66 -2.22 3.15
N PHE A 155 5.62 -2.93 2.03
CA PHE A 155 6.54 -4.02 1.75
C PHE A 155 7.90 -3.46 1.35
N PHE A 156 8.96 -4.06 1.85
CA PHE A 156 10.32 -3.61 1.65
C PHE A 156 11.27 -4.75 1.38
N ASP A 157 11.90 -4.71 0.23
CA ASP A 157 13.01 -5.58 -0.12
C ASP A 157 14.33 -4.85 0.09
N SER A 158 15.10 -5.32 1.07
CA SER A 158 16.37 -4.72 1.46
C SER A 158 17.49 -4.88 0.44
N SER A 159 17.39 -5.84 -0.50
CA SER A 159 18.44 -6.14 -1.48
C SER A 159 18.85 -4.92 -2.33
N TYR A 160 17.91 -3.99 -2.54
CA TYR A 160 18.14 -2.73 -3.26
C TYR A 160 18.67 -1.59 -2.38
N ARG A 161 18.69 -1.75 -1.05
CA ARG A 161 18.91 -0.64 -0.09
C ARG A 161 19.99 -0.90 0.96
N LEU A 162 20.71 -2.00 0.93
CA LEU A 162 21.71 -2.40 1.95
C LEU A 162 22.82 -1.35 2.21
N ARG A 163 23.01 -0.39 1.32
CA ARG A 163 23.97 0.72 1.48
C ARG A 163 23.34 2.03 1.93
N ALA A 164 22.01 2.08 2.06
CA ALA A 164 21.33 3.27 2.53
C ALA A 164 21.42 3.37 4.06
N ASP A 165 21.52 4.60 4.57
CA ASP A 165 21.50 4.86 6.00
C ASP A 165 20.15 4.47 6.61
N PRO A 166 20.12 3.57 7.62
CA PRO A 166 18.87 3.11 8.25
C PRO A 166 18.04 4.23 8.88
N ASN A 167 18.67 5.26 9.48
CA ASN A 167 17.96 6.39 10.08
C ASN A 167 17.32 7.28 9.01
N TYR A 168 18.00 7.46 7.87
CA TYR A 168 17.41 8.18 6.74
C TYR A 168 16.16 7.46 6.22
N LEU A 169 16.23 6.14 6.04
CA LEU A 169 15.11 5.31 5.58
C LEU A 169 13.94 5.37 6.56
N ALA A 170 14.18 5.06 7.84
CA ALA A 170 13.14 5.04 8.87
C ALA A 170 12.42 6.39 9.00
N ARG A 171 13.17 7.50 9.01
CA ARG A 171 12.61 8.85 9.04
C ARG A 171 11.79 9.17 7.79
N ARG A 172 12.25 8.77 6.59
CA ARG A 172 11.52 8.94 5.34
C ARG A 172 10.18 8.20 5.38
N TRP A 173 10.20 6.92 5.79
CA TRP A 173 9.00 6.10 5.88
C TRP A 173 8.00 6.68 6.87
N ARG A 174 8.46 7.04 8.07
CA ARG A 174 7.55 7.62 9.07
C ARG A 174 6.94 8.94 8.62
N ARG A 175 7.70 9.80 7.94
CA ARG A 175 7.18 11.03 7.33
C ARG A 175 6.12 10.75 6.25
N GLY A 176 6.27 9.67 5.50
CA GLY A 176 5.29 9.20 4.52
C GLY A 176 4.07 8.49 5.14
N GLY A 177 3.93 8.47 6.47
CA GLY A 177 2.80 7.85 7.16
C GLY A 177 2.94 6.34 7.43
N VAL A 178 4.10 5.74 7.13
CA VAL A 178 4.34 4.32 7.35
C VAL A 178 4.46 4.02 8.85
N ALA A 179 3.62 3.12 9.34
CA ALA A 179 3.62 2.61 10.71
C ALA A 179 4.38 1.28 10.84
N ALA A 180 4.40 0.48 9.80
CA ALA A 180 5.09 -0.80 9.80
C ALA A 180 5.65 -1.17 8.42
N LEU A 181 6.81 -1.83 8.43
CA LEU A 181 7.41 -2.47 7.27
C LEU A 181 7.12 -3.96 7.29
N GLN A 182 6.79 -4.51 6.13
CA GLN A 182 6.80 -5.94 5.83
C GLN A 182 8.13 -6.22 5.12
N LEU A 183 9.16 -6.61 5.88
CA LEU A 183 10.53 -6.73 5.37
C LEU A 183 10.79 -8.13 4.83
N ALA A 184 11.31 -8.23 3.60
CA ALA A 184 11.69 -9.48 2.93
C ALA A 184 12.71 -10.28 3.77
N ALA A 185 12.21 -11.24 4.54
CA ALA A 185 13.00 -11.92 5.57
C ALA A 185 13.84 -13.10 5.02
N TRP A 186 13.55 -13.62 3.82
CA TRP A 186 14.34 -14.70 3.19
C TRP A 186 15.78 -14.29 2.88
N HIS A 187 16.09 -13.01 2.76
CA HIS A 187 17.46 -12.51 2.62
C HIS A 187 18.32 -12.68 3.88
N PHE A 188 17.69 -12.92 5.03
CA PHE A 188 18.32 -13.09 6.34
C PHE A 188 18.14 -14.50 6.89
N TRP A 189 17.70 -15.44 6.04
CA TRP A 189 17.49 -16.83 6.45
C TRP A 189 18.79 -17.48 6.90
N GLU A 190 19.82 -17.44 6.07
CA GLU A 190 21.18 -17.82 6.44
C GLU A 190 21.85 -16.71 7.24
N ARG A 191 22.73 -17.11 8.15
CA ARG A 191 23.52 -16.18 8.96
C ARG A 191 24.61 -15.54 8.12
N ASP A 192 24.63 -14.21 8.12
CA ASP A 192 25.67 -13.40 7.50
C ASP A 192 25.90 -12.17 8.39
N GLN A 193 27.08 -12.08 8.99
CA GLN A 193 27.36 -11.06 10.00
C GLN A 193 27.05 -9.64 9.52
N ALA A 194 27.46 -9.27 8.33
CA ALA A 194 27.29 -7.91 7.82
C ALA A 194 25.81 -7.57 7.53
N ARG A 195 25.07 -8.54 7.00
CA ARG A 195 23.62 -8.37 6.76
C ARG A 195 22.83 -8.36 8.07
N ASP A 196 23.19 -9.23 9.01
CA ASP A 196 22.54 -9.32 10.31
C ASP A 196 22.74 -8.01 11.11
N GLU A 197 23.98 -7.47 11.17
CA GLU A 197 24.29 -6.17 11.77
C GLU A 197 23.52 -5.00 11.11
N TRP A 198 23.39 -5.04 9.79
CA TRP A 198 22.62 -4.02 9.07
C TRP A 198 21.12 -4.09 9.41
N LEU A 199 20.56 -5.31 9.51
CA LEU A 199 19.15 -5.51 9.87
C LEU A 199 18.88 -5.05 11.31
N ASP A 200 19.74 -5.38 12.25
CA ASP A 200 19.64 -4.90 13.64
C ASP A 200 19.65 -3.37 13.70
N ALA A 201 20.56 -2.74 12.94
CA ALA A 201 20.63 -1.29 12.85
C ALA A 201 19.36 -0.69 12.21
N LEU A 202 18.79 -1.36 11.20
CA LEU A 202 17.54 -0.93 10.56
C LEU A 202 16.36 -1.01 11.54
N ILE A 203 16.20 -2.14 12.24
CA ILE A 203 15.13 -2.33 13.23
C ILE A 203 15.25 -1.27 14.33
N ALA A 204 16.44 -1.06 14.87
CA ALA A 204 16.68 -0.04 15.89
C ALA A 204 16.33 1.37 15.38
N ALA A 205 16.72 1.72 14.15
CA ALA A 205 16.38 3.00 13.53
C ALA A 205 14.87 3.15 13.33
N CYS A 206 14.19 2.09 12.85
CA CYS A 206 12.74 2.07 12.70
C CYS A 206 12.03 2.33 14.03
N HIS A 207 12.43 1.63 15.10
CA HIS A 207 11.87 1.83 16.44
C HIS A 207 12.08 3.26 16.95
N ASN A 208 13.28 3.83 16.74
CA ASN A 208 13.57 5.21 17.13
C ASN A 208 12.75 6.26 16.39
N HIS A 209 12.20 5.90 15.24
CA HIS A 209 11.34 6.77 14.43
C HIS A 209 9.86 6.38 14.45
N GLY A 210 9.46 5.42 15.29
CA GLY A 210 8.05 4.98 15.39
C GLY A 210 7.56 4.17 14.19
N VAL A 211 8.41 3.28 13.67
CA VAL A 211 8.07 2.31 12.62
C VAL A 211 8.29 0.90 13.16
N LEU A 212 7.28 0.05 13.08
CA LEU A 212 7.36 -1.37 13.42
C LEU A 212 7.98 -2.16 12.26
N VAL A 213 8.61 -3.30 12.55
CA VAL A 213 9.24 -4.14 11.51
C VAL A 213 8.76 -5.58 11.63
N TYR A 214 8.14 -6.08 10.57
CA TYR A 214 7.60 -7.44 10.44
C TYR A 214 8.48 -8.26 9.52
N ALA A 215 8.77 -9.50 9.89
CA ALA A 215 9.40 -10.46 8.99
C ALA A 215 8.35 -10.94 7.97
N TRP A 216 8.50 -10.55 6.73
CA TRP A 216 7.70 -11.08 5.63
C TRP A 216 8.39 -12.35 5.11
N VAL A 217 7.75 -13.50 5.33
CA VAL A 217 8.20 -14.83 4.94
C VAL A 217 7.33 -15.29 3.79
N GLU A 218 7.91 -15.47 2.62
CA GLU A 218 7.20 -15.74 1.37
C GLU A 218 7.23 -17.26 1.03
N PHE A 219 6.58 -18.06 1.86
CA PHE A 219 6.43 -19.48 1.62
C PHE A 219 5.59 -19.77 0.37
N PRO A 220 5.91 -20.82 -0.39
CA PRO A 220 6.89 -21.87 -0.14
C PRO A 220 8.32 -21.56 -0.59
N HIS A 221 8.65 -20.32 -1.02
CA HIS A 221 10.03 -19.88 -1.17
C HIS A 221 10.65 -19.62 0.21
N VAL A 222 11.82 -20.19 0.49
CA VAL A 222 12.54 -20.01 1.77
C VAL A 222 13.76 -19.12 1.57
N SER A 223 14.75 -19.64 0.84
CA SER A 223 15.95 -18.93 0.38
C SER A 223 16.60 -19.71 -0.76
N ASP A 224 17.52 -19.08 -1.47
CA ASP A 224 18.26 -19.74 -2.54
C ASP A 224 19.18 -20.86 -1.99
N ALA A 225 19.78 -20.66 -0.82
CA ALA A 225 20.65 -21.65 -0.21
C ALA A 225 19.82 -22.87 0.23
N PHE A 226 18.69 -22.67 0.91
CA PHE A 226 17.81 -23.76 1.31
C PHE A 226 17.34 -24.60 0.11
N TRP A 227 17.00 -23.97 -1.01
CA TRP A 227 16.67 -24.67 -2.26
C TRP A 227 17.84 -25.51 -2.80
N ASN A 228 19.05 -24.96 -2.78
CA ASN A 228 20.23 -25.65 -3.31
C ASN A 228 20.67 -26.82 -2.45
N ASP A 229 20.55 -26.67 -1.14
CA ASP A 229 20.97 -27.68 -0.15
C ASP A 229 19.97 -28.85 -0.03
N HIS A 230 18.70 -28.63 -0.45
CA HIS A 230 17.62 -29.62 -0.30
C HIS A 230 16.91 -29.93 -1.63
N PRO A 231 17.62 -30.50 -2.63
CA PRO A 231 17.01 -30.84 -3.92
C PRO A 231 15.86 -31.84 -3.82
N GLU A 232 15.88 -32.72 -2.80
CA GLU A 232 14.84 -33.74 -2.53
C GLU A 232 13.52 -33.12 -2.07
N TRP A 233 13.51 -31.88 -1.56
CA TRP A 233 12.32 -31.19 -1.07
C TRP A 233 11.76 -30.16 -2.07
N ARG A 234 12.36 -30.02 -3.23
CA ARG A 234 11.86 -29.08 -4.25
C ARG A 234 10.48 -29.48 -4.71
N GLU A 235 9.59 -28.51 -4.84
CA GLU A 235 8.28 -28.74 -5.42
C GLU A 235 8.41 -29.15 -6.89
N LYS A 236 7.47 -29.98 -7.38
CA LYS A 236 7.48 -30.48 -8.75
C LYS A 236 6.29 -29.93 -9.54
N THR A 237 6.53 -29.58 -10.80
CA THR A 237 5.50 -29.21 -11.76
C THR A 237 4.84 -30.44 -12.38
N ALA A 238 3.72 -30.24 -13.10
CA ALA A 238 3.03 -31.30 -13.82
C ALA A 238 3.91 -31.93 -14.93
N SER A 239 4.90 -31.21 -15.46
CA SER A 239 5.89 -31.75 -16.39
C SER A 239 7.06 -32.47 -15.71
N GLY A 240 7.05 -32.58 -14.37
CA GLY A 240 8.07 -33.28 -13.58
C GLY A 240 9.33 -32.47 -13.30
N GLN A 241 9.37 -31.20 -13.66
CA GLN A 241 10.48 -30.29 -13.41
C GLN A 241 10.45 -29.75 -11.99
N ASP A 242 11.59 -29.30 -11.47
CA ASP A 242 11.66 -28.52 -10.24
C ASP A 242 10.94 -27.19 -10.43
N ALA A 243 10.14 -26.80 -9.45
CA ALA A 243 9.32 -25.59 -9.55
C ALA A 243 10.14 -24.33 -9.23
N GLN A 244 10.94 -23.89 -10.17
CA GLN A 244 11.51 -22.56 -10.20
C GLN A 244 10.64 -21.69 -11.13
N LEU A 245 9.80 -20.84 -10.53
CA LEU A 245 8.84 -20.01 -11.24
C LEU A 245 9.22 -18.55 -11.12
N ASP A 246 9.78 -18.02 -12.20
CA ASP A 246 10.44 -16.72 -12.25
C ASP A 246 11.62 -16.66 -11.25
N TRP A 247 11.59 -15.78 -10.26
CA TRP A 247 12.62 -15.69 -9.23
C TRP A 247 12.39 -16.66 -8.05
N ARG A 248 11.18 -17.20 -7.90
CA ARG A 248 10.76 -18.06 -6.78
C ARG A 248 11.18 -19.50 -6.99
N LYS A 249 11.73 -20.09 -5.94
CA LYS A 249 12.21 -21.47 -5.87
C LYS A 249 11.39 -22.21 -4.84
N LEU A 250 10.37 -22.97 -5.30
CA LEU A 250 9.31 -23.47 -4.45
C LEU A 250 9.69 -24.79 -3.76
N MET A 251 9.53 -24.84 -2.44
CA MET A 251 9.77 -26.03 -1.61
C MET A 251 8.46 -26.77 -1.34
N ASN A 252 8.50 -28.09 -1.30
CA ASN A 252 7.34 -28.93 -1.00
C ASN A 252 7.03 -28.96 0.50
N LEU A 253 6.35 -27.95 1.00
CA LEU A 253 5.95 -27.85 2.41
C LEU A 253 4.88 -28.90 2.83
N ALA A 254 4.36 -29.70 1.90
CA ALA A 254 3.56 -30.89 2.23
C ALA A 254 4.43 -32.05 2.73
N SER A 255 5.76 -32.04 2.49
CA SER A 255 6.72 -32.97 3.09
C SER A 255 6.94 -32.63 4.57
N PRO A 256 6.74 -33.58 5.50
CA PRO A 256 6.95 -33.33 6.93
C PRO A 256 8.38 -32.88 7.26
N ASP A 257 9.39 -33.46 6.61
CA ASP A 257 10.80 -33.13 6.85
C ASP A 257 11.13 -31.73 6.35
N CYS A 258 10.69 -31.37 5.16
CA CYS A 258 10.82 -30.02 4.64
C CYS A 258 10.12 -28.98 5.54
N ALA A 259 8.87 -29.26 5.92
CA ALA A 259 8.08 -28.38 6.79
C ALA A 259 8.72 -28.22 8.18
N LYS A 260 9.35 -29.28 8.71
CA LYS A 260 10.09 -29.22 9.97
C LYS A 260 11.34 -28.35 9.85
N ALA A 261 12.17 -28.57 8.83
CA ALA A 261 13.39 -27.78 8.61
C ALA A 261 13.08 -26.29 8.37
N ALA A 262 12.03 -25.99 7.57
CA ALA A 262 11.57 -24.62 7.36
C ALA A 262 11.05 -24.00 8.67
N ALA A 263 10.37 -24.76 9.54
CA ALA A 263 9.92 -24.26 10.83
C ALA A 263 11.08 -23.95 11.79
N GLU A 264 12.10 -24.79 11.83
CA GLU A 264 13.32 -24.57 12.63
C GLU A 264 14.06 -23.31 12.16
N GLY A 265 14.15 -23.08 10.84
CA GLY A 265 14.72 -21.86 10.26
C GLY A 265 13.91 -20.61 10.62
N LEU A 266 12.57 -20.68 10.57
CA LEU A 266 11.70 -19.58 10.98
C LEU A 266 11.83 -19.24 12.48
N GLU A 267 11.94 -20.26 13.32
CA GLU A 267 12.20 -20.08 14.76
C GLU A 267 13.55 -19.40 15.02
N ASP A 268 14.60 -19.80 14.30
CA ASP A 268 15.91 -19.15 14.40
C ASP A 268 15.87 -17.70 13.93
N LEU A 269 15.29 -17.43 12.77
CA LEU A 269 15.08 -16.08 12.24
C LEU A 269 14.30 -15.18 13.23
N THR A 270 13.23 -15.71 13.81
CA THR A 270 12.40 -14.98 14.79
C THR A 270 13.17 -14.69 16.08
N ARG A 271 14.07 -15.56 16.49
CA ARG A 271 14.87 -15.39 17.72
C ARG A 271 16.03 -14.41 17.54
N ARG A 272 16.65 -14.39 16.35
CA ARG A 272 17.84 -13.56 16.07
C ARG A 272 17.57 -12.07 16.09
N PHE A 273 16.38 -11.64 15.68
CA PHE A 273 16.06 -10.21 15.49
C PHE A 273 14.87 -9.78 16.34
N ASP A 274 14.78 -8.48 16.58
CA ASP A 274 13.73 -7.87 17.40
C ASP A 274 12.49 -7.50 16.56
N TRP A 275 11.92 -8.48 15.89
CA TRP A 275 10.71 -8.34 15.09
C TRP A 275 9.50 -7.92 15.91
N ASP A 276 8.62 -7.09 15.32
CA ASP A 276 7.33 -6.69 15.87
C ASP A 276 6.20 -7.60 15.41
N GLY A 277 6.37 -8.31 14.31
CA GLY A 277 5.39 -9.24 13.78
C GLY A 277 5.98 -10.18 12.74
N LEU A 278 5.13 -11.12 12.31
CA LEU A 278 5.43 -12.08 11.25
C LEU A 278 4.30 -12.03 10.22
N ASN A 279 4.64 -11.88 8.95
CA ASN A 279 3.73 -11.98 7.82
C ASN A 279 4.04 -13.27 7.05
N LEU A 280 3.09 -14.20 7.05
CA LEU A 280 3.11 -15.36 6.17
C LEU A 280 2.56 -14.94 4.82
N GLY A 281 3.45 -14.77 3.84
CA GLY A 281 3.09 -14.38 2.48
C GLY A 281 2.90 -15.59 1.58
N GLU A 282 1.90 -15.53 0.73
CA GLU A 282 1.76 -16.29 -0.52
C GLU A 282 1.91 -17.81 -0.43
N LEU A 283 1.54 -18.42 0.69
CA LEU A 283 1.56 -19.87 0.86
C LEU A 283 0.41 -20.53 0.06
N TYR A 284 0.58 -20.59 -1.22
CA TYR A 284 -0.29 -21.27 -2.18
C TYR A 284 0.56 -21.83 -3.34
N PHE A 285 -0.09 -22.48 -4.34
CA PHE A 285 0.62 -23.09 -5.46
C PHE A 285 0.73 -22.10 -6.62
N GLU A 286 1.95 -21.68 -6.93
CA GLU A 286 2.23 -20.74 -8.01
C GLU A 286 1.86 -21.30 -9.38
N SER A 287 0.82 -20.75 -9.99
CA SER A 287 0.47 -21.07 -11.37
C SER A 287 -0.52 -20.06 -11.97
N LEU A 288 -0.13 -18.80 -12.10
CA LEU A 288 -0.98 -17.75 -12.68
C LEU A 288 -1.50 -18.08 -14.07
N GLU A 289 -0.77 -18.92 -14.84
CA GLU A 289 -1.16 -19.38 -16.16
C GLU A 289 -2.15 -20.58 -16.11
N GLY A 290 -2.35 -21.14 -14.89
CA GLY A 290 -3.29 -22.23 -14.66
C GLY A 290 -2.80 -23.59 -15.17
N HIS A 291 -3.72 -24.56 -15.19
CA HIS A 291 -3.45 -25.96 -15.54
C HIS A 291 -3.07 -26.18 -17.01
N GLU A 292 -3.28 -25.20 -17.88
CA GLU A 292 -2.93 -25.30 -19.31
C GLU A 292 -1.42 -25.20 -19.55
N ASN A 293 -0.67 -24.68 -18.57
CA ASN A 293 0.79 -24.68 -18.60
C ASN A 293 1.39 -25.69 -17.62
N PRO A 294 1.62 -26.96 -18.04
CA PRO A 294 2.12 -28.00 -17.14
C PRO A 294 3.54 -27.77 -16.63
N SER A 295 4.33 -26.90 -17.26
CA SER A 295 5.68 -26.57 -16.82
C SER A 295 5.70 -25.60 -15.64
N ARG A 296 4.56 -25.00 -15.31
CA ARG A 296 4.40 -24.08 -14.17
C ARG A 296 3.31 -24.52 -13.18
N PHE A 297 2.55 -25.55 -13.50
CA PHE A 297 1.43 -26.00 -12.68
C PHE A 297 1.88 -26.96 -11.59
N THR A 298 1.69 -26.61 -10.33
CA THR A 298 2.12 -27.34 -9.14
C THR A 298 0.93 -27.66 -8.22
N PRO A 299 1.05 -28.55 -7.20
CA PRO A 299 2.18 -29.44 -6.86
C PRO A 299 2.03 -30.86 -7.46
N PHE A 300 3.14 -31.47 -7.90
CA PHE A 300 3.16 -32.83 -8.44
C PHE A 300 4.23 -33.74 -7.81
N ASN A 301 4.66 -33.44 -6.59
CA ASN A 301 5.55 -34.30 -5.82
C ASN A 301 4.92 -35.68 -5.56
N ALA A 302 5.75 -36.70 -5.43
CA ALA A 302 5.30 -38.09 -5.24
C ALA A 302 4.29 -38.23 -4.07
N LEU A 303 4.55 -37.59 -2.94
CA LEU A 303 3.67 -37.59 -1.78
C LEU A 303 2.30 -36.97 -2.11
N VAL A 304 2.27 -35.85 -2.80
CA VAL A 304 1.03 -35.17 -3.19
C VAL A 304 0.22 -36.01 -4.16
N ARG A 305 0.90 -36.58 -5.18
CA ARG A 305 0.28 -37.49 -6.16
C ARG A 305 -0.33 -38.74 -5.51
N SER A 306 0.42 -39.40 -4.63
CA SER A 306 -0.07 -40.61 -3.93
C SER A 306 -1.24 -40.28 -2.99
N THR A 307 -1.21 -39.12 -2.32
CA THR A 307 -2.32 -38.65 -1.47
C THR A 307 -3.58 -38.43 -2.31
N PHE A 308 -3.47 -37.71 -3.42
CA PHE A 308 -4.58 -37.51 -4.34
C PHE A 308 -5.11 -38.84 -4.93
N GLN A 309 -4.20 -39.72 -5.34
CA GLN A 309 -4.57 -41.02 -5.88
C GLN A 309 -5.34 -41.88 -4.87
N THR A 310 -4.95 -41.83 -3.61
CA THR A 310 -5.67 -42.53 -2.52
C THR A 310 -7.08 -41.99 -2.34
N LEU A 311 -7.27 -40.66 -2.45
CA LEU A 311 -8.55 -40.02 -2.27
C LEU A 311 -9.49 -40.16 -3.48
N GLU A 312 -8.96 -40.00 -4.68
CA GLU A 312 -9.75 -39.87 -5.90
C GLU A 312 -9.68 -41.06 -6.86
N GLY A 313 -8.80 -42.03 -6.55
CA GLY A 313 -8.69 -43.29 -7.30
C GLY A 313 -7.92 -43.21 -8.62
N PHE A 314 -7.15 -42.11 -8.83
CA PHE A 314 -6.29 -41.97 -10.01
C PHE A 314 -5.11 -41.03 -9.74
N ASP A 315 -4.03 -41.20 -10.50
CA ASP A 315 -2.88 -40.30 -10.42
C ASP A 315 -3.18 -38.96 -11.14
N PRO A 316 -2.95 -37.80 -10.52
CA PRO A 316 -3.17 -36.51 -11.19
C PRO A 316 -2.29 -36.32 -12.44
N GLN A 317 -1.21 -37.09 -12.61
CA GLN A 317 -0.41 -37.10 -13.83
C GLN A 317 -1.22 -37.53 -15.07
N ASP A 318 -2.26 -38.35 -14.89
CA ASP A 318 -3.21 -38.77 -15.95
C ASP A 318 -3.89 -37.56 -16.60
N LEU A 319 -4.03 -36.44 -15.90
CA LEU A 319 -4.58 -35.21 -16.45
C LEU A 319 -3.74 -34.64 -17.59
N TYR A 320 -2.46 -34.98 -17.66
CA TYR A 320 -1.50 -34.49 -18.67
C TYR A 320 -1.13 -35.53 -19.71
N ASP A 321 -1.57 -36.77 -19.57
CA ASP A 321 -1.44 -37.78 -20.62
C ASP A 321 -2.58 -37.66 -21.64
N ARG A 322 -2.26 -37.23 -22.86
CA ARG A 322 -3.26 -37.10 -23.95
C ARG A 322 -3.97 -38.41 -24.31
N LYS A 323 -3.39 -39.56 -23.96
CA LYS A 323 -3.99 -40.90 -24.19
C LYS A 323 -4.93 -41.27 -23.06
N SER A 324 -4.79 -40.70 -21.88
CA SER A 324 -5.64 -40.97 -20.72
C SER A 324 -7.09 -40.52 -20.98
N PRO A 325 -8.09 -41.30 -20.55
CA PRO A 325 -9.48 -40.86 -20.51
C PRO A 325 -9.69 -39.70 -19.49
N ARG A 326 -8.69 -39.40 -18.64
CA ARG A 326 -8.69 -38.34 -17.65
C ARG A 326 -7.95 -37.08 -18.10
N PHE A 327 -7.45 -37.07 -19.35
CA PHE A 327 -6.77 -35.88 -19.90
C PHE A 327 -7.61 -34.61 -19.69
N TYR A 328 -7.03 -33.54 -19.14
CA TYR A 328 -7.79 -32.38 -18.69
C TYR A 328 -8.70 -31.77 -19.76
N ALA A 329 -8.29 -31.75 -21.03
CA ALA A 329 -9.08 -31.23 -22.14
C ALA A 329 -10.24 -32.15 -22.56
N LYS A 330 -10.24 -33.41 -22.09
CA LYS A 330 -11.31 -34.40 -22.36
C LYS A 330 -12.21 -34.62 -21.15
N ASN A 331 -11.72 -34.38 -19.95
CA ASN A 331 -12.42 -34.72 -18.71
C ASN A 331 -12.33 -33.59 -17.69
N ALA A 332 -13.20 -32.61 -17.84
CA ALA A 332 -13.30 -31.47 -16.92
C ALA A 332 -13.63 -31.89 -15.47
N ALA A 333 -14.35 -33.02 -15.28
CA ALA A 333 -14.68 -33.50 -13.94
C ALA A 333 -13.43 -34.04 -13.21
N ALA A 334 -12.53 -34.74 -13.92
CA ALA A 334 -11.26 -35.19 -13.35
C ALA A 334 -10.36 -34.00 -12.99
N LEU A 335 -10.28 -32.98 -13.85
CA LEU A 335 -9.58 -31.74 -13.56
C LEU A 335 -10.16 -31.06 -12.32
N ARG A 336 -11.47 -30.88 -12.23
CA ARG A 336 -12.15 -30.23 -11.08
C ARG A 336 -11.79 -30.90 -9.76
N LYS A 337 -11.72 -32.23 -9.71
CA LYS A 337 -11.28 -32.96 -8.51
C LYS A 337 -9.87 -32.56 -8.07
N PHE A 338 -8.94 -32.42 -9.00
CA PHE A 338 -7.59 -32.01 -8.67
C PHE A 338 -7.49 -30.55 -8.24
N LEU A 339 -8.23 -29.64 -8.87
CA LEU A 339 -8.30 -28.23 -8.46
C LEU A 339 -8.88 -28.08 -7.04
N GLU A 340 -9.94 -28.82 -6.70
CA GLU A 340 -10.51 -28.85 -5.34
C GLU A 340 -9.51 -29.40 -4.32
N PHE A 341 -8.80 -30.48 -4.67
CA PHE A 341 -7.74 -31.04 -3.82
C PHE A 341 -6.62 -30.02 -3.58
N ARG A 342 -6.18 -29.29 -4.62
CA ARG A 342 -5.15 -28.25 -4.49
C ARG A 342 -5.59 -27.14 -3.53
N ALA A 343 -6.82 -26.63 -3.69
CA ALA A 343 -7.35 -25.61 -2.81
C ALA A 343 -7.45 -26.10 -1.35
N ALA A 344 -7.90 -27.34 -1.15
CA ALA A 344 -7.96 -27.96 0.18
C ALA A 344 -6.55 -28.16 0.79
N LEU A 345 -5.57 -28.54 -0.03
CA LEU A 345 -4.17 -28.73 0.41
C LEU A 345 -3.54 -27.40 0.78
N ALA A 346 -3.71 -26.34 -0.03
CA ALA A 346 -3.20 -25.01 0.28
C ALA A 346 -3.78 -24.49 1.59
N ALA A 347 -5.11 -24.55 1.76
CA ALA A 347 -5.77 -24.13 2.99
C ALA A 347 -5.27 -24.92 4.22
N ARG A 348 -5.07 -26.24 4.10
CA ARG A 348 -4.50 -27.05 5.19
C ARG A 348 -3.08 -26.63 5.55
N LEU A 349 -2.21 -26.40 4.56
CA LEU A 349 -0.84 -25.92 4.81
C LEU A 349 -0.85 -24.55 5.49
N GLN A 350 -1.69 -23.62 5.01
CA GLN A 350 -1.85 -22.30 5.64
C GLN A 350 -2.29 -22.43 7.10
N GLU A 351 -3.27 -23.28 7.40
CA GLU A 351 -3.73 -23.56 8.77
C GLU A 351 -2.62 -24.12 9.67
N GLU A 352 -1.85 -25.08 9.17
CA GLU A 352 -0.72 -25.68 9.90
C GLU A 352 0.34 -24.61 10.23
N TRP A 353 0.68 -23.75 9.26
CA TRP A 353 1.66 -22.68 9.45
C TRP A 353 1.14 -21.58 10.37
N LEU A 354 -0.13 -21.18 10.27
CA LEU A 354 -0.76 -20.26 11.24
C LEU A 354 -0.73 -20.84 12.66
N GLY A 355 -0.92 -22.16 12.81
CA GLY A 355 -0.74 -22.84 14.08
C GLY A 355 0.67 -22.69 14.64
N ARG A 356 1.72 -22.89 13.82
CA ARG A 356 3.13 -22.72 14.21
C ARG A 356 3.43 -21.27 14.60
N LEU A 357 2.99 -20.28 13.81
CA LEU A 357 3.15 -18.86 14.12
C LEU A 357 2.46 -18.49 15.45
N THR A 358 1.29 -19.05 15.72
CA THR A 358 0.58 -18.86 16.98
C THR A 358 1.37 -19.42 18.19
N GLN A 359 2.10 -20.52 18.03
CA GLN A 359 2.99 -21.02 19.07
C GLN A 359 4.21 -20.11 19.27
N LEU A 360 4.82 -19.61 18.22
CA LEU A 360 5.91 -18.62 18.32
C LEU A 360 5.46 -17.37 19.09
N ARG A 361 4.25 -16.86 18.81
CA ARG A 361 3.68 -15.72 19.54
C ARG A 361 3.53 -15.98 21.04
N LYS A 362 3.34 -17.24 21.50
CA LYS A 362 3.32 -17.53 22.94
C LYS A 362 4.66 -17.26 23.61
N THR A 363 5.78 -17.43 22.91
CA THR A 363 7.13 -17.14 23.41
C THR A 363 7.50 -15.66 23.30
N LYS A 364 6.95 -14.95 22.32
CA LYS A 364 7.10 -13.50 22.08
C LYS A 364 5.71 -12.86 21.96
N PRO A 365 5.03 -12.52 23.08
CA PRO A 365 3.63 -12.09 23.07
C PRO A 365 3.34 -10.79 22.30
N HIS A 366 4.37 -10.02 21.99
CA HIS A 366 4.27 -8.78 21.21
C HIS A 366 4.26 -9.02 19.69
N LEU A 367 4.50 -10.24 19.21
CA LEU A 367 4.46 -10.52 17.78
C LEU A 367 3.01 -10.42 17.27
N ASP A 368 2.75 -9.48 16.37
CA ASP A 368 1.54 -9.48 15.57
C ASP A 368 1.68 -10.48 14.41
N LEU A 369 0.57 -11.07 14.00
CA LEU A 369 0.55 -12.07 12.93
C LEU A 369 -0.28 -11.55 11.76
N VAL A 370 0.26 -11.70 10.56
CA VAL A 370 -0.35 -11.34 9.29
C VAL A 370 -0.31 -12.54 8.35
N LEU A 371 -1.36 -12.75 7.59
CA LEU A 371 -1.40 -13.66 6.46
C LEU A 371 -1.70 -12.85 5.20
N THR A 372 -0.76 -12.79 4.28
CA THR A 372 -1.01 -12.24 2.93
C THR A 372 -1.64 -13.32 2.06
N HIS A 373 -2.78 -12.99 1.47
CA HIS A 373 -3.59 -13.91 0.67
C HIS A 373 -4.09 -13.20 -0.58
N ILE A 374 -3.79 -13.77 -1.76
CA ILE A 374 -4.24 -13.21 -3.02
C ILE A 374 -5.76 -13.21 -3.13
N ASP A 375 -6.34 -12.16 -3.68
CA ASP A 375 -7.78 -12.06 -3.85
C ASP A 375 -8.32 -13.18 -4.75
N ASP A 376 -9.20 -13.99 -4.20
CA ASP A 376 -9.93 -15.07 -4.87
C ASP A 376 -11.43 -14.84 -4.88
N ARG A 377 -11.88 -13.65 -4.44
CA ARG A 377 -13.31 -13.32 -4.39
C ARG A 377 -13.74 -12.39 -5.50
N PHE A 378 -12.91 -11.40 -5.82
CA PHE A 378 -13.13 -10.53 -6.96
C PHE A 378 -12.70 -11.26 -8.24
N ASP A 379 -11.47 -11.80 -8.27
CA ASP A 379 -11.02 -12.72 -9.32
C ASP A 379 -11.08 -14.18 -8.85
N ALA A 380 -12.24 -14.82 -9.05
CA ALA A 380 -12.45 -16.21 -8.67
C ALA A 380 -11.54 -17.21 -9.41
N SER A 381 -10.85 -16.79 -10.48
CA SER A 381 -9.91 -17.65 -11.20
C SER A 381 -8.66 -17.99 -10.37
N MET A 382 -8.32 -17.16 -9.38
CA MET A 382 -7.18 -17.39 -8.50
C MET A 382 -7.31 -18.67 -7.68
N ARG A 383 -8.54 -19.09 -7.36
CA ARG A 383 -8.78 -20.36 -6.70
C ARG A 383 -8.31 -21.55 -7.54
N ASP A 384 -8.64 -21.57 -8.81
CA ASP A 384 -8.26 -22.66 -9.73
C ASP A 384 -6.77 -22.58 -10.10
N LYS A 385 -6.22 -21.38 -10.23
CA LYS A 385 -4.83 -21.15 -10.61
C LYS A 385 -3.87 -21.43 -9.45
N LEU A 386 -4.14 -20.88 -8.28
CA LEU A 386 -3.21 -20.87 -7.15
C LEU A 386 -3.64 -21.75 -5.97
N GLY A 387 -4.89 -22.19 -5.93
CA GLY A 387 -5.46 -22.90 -4.79
C GLY A 387 -5.88 -21.95 -3.65
N ALA A 388 -5.95 -20.64 -3.89
CA ALA A 388 -6.42 -19.68 -2.93
C ALA A 388 -7.91 -19.90 -2.60
N ASP A 389 -8.27 -19.98 -1.31
CA ASP A 389 -9.66 -20.24 -0.89
C ASP A 389 -9.95 -19.50 0.43
N ALA A 390 -10.15 -18.18 0.36
CA ALA A 390 -10.41 -17.33 1.51
C ALA A 390 -11.58 -17.82 2.39
N PRO A 391 -12.72 -18.32 1.86
CA PRO A 391 -13.78 -18.88 2.70
C PRO A 391 -13.38 -20.01 3.64
N ARG A 392 -12.37 -20.80 3.29
CA ARG A 392 -11.88 -21.89 4.14
C ARG A 392 -10.98 -21.40 5.27
N LEU A 393 -10.37 -20.25 5.11
CA LEU A 393 -9.24 -19.81 5.94
C LEU A 393 -9.54 -18.58 6.80
N LEU A 394 -10.31 -17.63 6.28
CA LEU A 394 -10.45 -16.30 6.86
C LEU A 394 -10.98 -16.33 8.31
N ALA A 395 -12.02 -17.13 8.59
CA ALA A 395 -12.60 -17.21 9.93
C ALA A 395 -11.58 -17.74 10.94
N SER A 396 -10.86 -18.79 10.59
CA SER A 396 -9.84 -19.41 11.44
C SER A 396 -8.63 -18.47 11.68
N ALA A 397 -8.19 -17.74 10.68
CA ALA A 397 -7.16 -16.72 10.82
C ALA A 397 -7.60 -15.63 11.81
N HIS A 398 -8.83 -15.12 11.67
CA HIS A 398 -9.38 -14.10 12.56
C HIS A 398 -9.62 -14.59 13.99
N ASP A 399 -10.04 -15.84 14.17
CA ASP A 399 -10.19 -16.44 15.51
C ASP A 399 -8.86 -16.54 16.25
N ARG A 400 -7.75 -16.70 15.52
CA ARG A 400 -6.38 -16.62 16.05
C ARG A 400 -5.88 -15.20 16.23
N GLY A 401 -6.67 -14.20 15.86
CA GLY A 401 -6.26 -12.80 15.87
C GLY A 401 -5.17 -12.49 14.84
N VAL A 402 -5.18 -13.14 13.68
CA VAL A 402 -4.29 -12.87 12.56
C VAL A 402 -4.94 -11.83 11.63
N THR A 403 -4.17 -10.84 11.20
CA THR A 403 -4.62 -9.90 10.16
C THR A 403 -4.62 -10.62 8.82
N PHE A 404 -5.76 -10.60 8.13
CA PHE A 404 -5.90 -11.12 6.78
C PHE A 404 -5.66 -9.99 5.79
N LEU A 405 -4.48 -10.01 5.16
CA LEU A 405 -4.05 -9.02 4.19
C LEU A 405 -4.36 -9.53 2.78
N VAL A 406 -5.39 -8.96 2.16
CA VAL A 406 -5.79 -9.32 0.80
C VAL A 406 -4.85 -8.63 -0.17
N GLU A 407 -4.28 -9.38 -1.10
CA GLU A 407 -3.44 -8.86 -2.19
C GLU A 407 -4.25 -8.76 -3.48
N ASP A 408 -4.18 -7.64 -4.19
CA ASP A 408 -4.85 -7.49 -5.48
C ASP A 408 -4.04 -8.18 -6.61
N PRO A 409 -4.62 -9.16 -7.34
CA PRO A 409 -3.90 -9.91 -8.36
C PRO A 409 -3.62 -9.10 -9.62
N ALA A 410 -2.56 -9.48 -10.34
CA ALA A 410 -2.15 -8.82 -11.59
C ALA A 410 -3.26 -8.73 -12.65
N THR A 411 -4.21 -9.64 -12.61
CA THR A 411 -5.36 -9.68 -13.52
C THR A 411 -6.28 -8.46 -13.41
N ILE A 412 -6.27 -7.75 -12.29
CA ILE A 412 -7.15 -6.59 -12.04
C ILE A 412 -6.40 -5.26 -11.90
N TRP A 413 -5.09 -5.22 -12.08
CA TRP A 413 -4.31 -3.97 -11.96
C TRP A 413 -4.67 -2.91 -13.00
N HIS A 414 -5.31 -3.28 -14.10
CA HIS A 414 -5.82 -2.37 -15.11
C HIS A 414 -7.13 -1.65 -14.71
N LEU A 415 -7.79 -2.10 -13.62
CA LEU A 415 -9.03 -1.51 -13.13
C LEU A 415 -8.76 -0.25 -12.31
N GLY A 416 -9.79 0.61 -12.22
CA GLY A 416 -9.76 1.83 -11.42
C GLY A 416 -9.78 1.60 -9.90
N PRO A 417 -9.75 2.69 -9.11
CA PRO A 417 -9.74 2.63 -7.65
C PRO A 417 -10.99 1.97 -7.05
N GLU A 418 -12.10 1.93 -7.77
CA GLU A 418 -13.37 1.31 -7.36
C GLU A 418 -13.21 -0.18 -7.04
N ARG A 419 -12.19 -0.86 -7.60
CA ARG A 419 -11.90 -2.26 -7.35
C ARG A 419 -11.74 -2.57 -5.85
N TYR A 420 -11.16 -1.65 -5.06
CA TYR A 420 -10.96 -1.88 -3.63
C TYR A 420 -12.26 -1.90 -2.83
N THR A 421 -13.22 -1.03 -3.19
CA THR A 421 -14.56 -1.07 -2.60
C THR A 421 -15.27 -2.38 -2.93
N GLU A 422 -15.12 -2.87 -4.16
CA GLU A 422 -15.75 -4.12 -4.57
C GLU A 422 -15.09 -5.33 -3.90
N ILE A 423 -13.76 -5.40 -3.82
CA ILE A 423 -13.05 -6.43 -3.05
C ILE A 423 -13.56 -6.43 -1.61
N ALA A 424 -13.54 -5.29 -0.93
CA ALA A 424 -14.01 -5.19 0.46
C ALA A 424 -15.44 -5.70 0.64
N SER A 425 -16.34 -5.38 -0.30
CA SER A 425 -17.74 -5.84 -0.27
C SER A 425 -17.88 -7.37 -0.35
N ARG A 426 -16.97 -8.04 -1.06
CA ARG A 426 -16.97 -9.50 -1.24
C ARG A 426 -16.35 -10.25 -0.05
N TYR A 427 -15.42 -9.61 0.67
CA TYR A 427 -14.81 -10.18 1.88
C TYR A 427 -15.65 -9.90 3.14
N ALA A 428 -16.36 -8.78 3.20
CA ALA A 428 -17.15 -8.38 4.37
C ALA A 428 -18.13 -9.43 4.91
N PRO A 429 -18.81 -10.24 4.07
CA PRO A 429 -19.69 -11.31 4.56
C PRO A 429 -18.96 -12.50 5.18
N LEU A 430 -17.67 -12.68 4.90
CA LEU A 430 -16.87 -13.82 5.35
C LEU A 430 -16.34 -13.63 6.77
N THR A 431 -16.45 -12.42 7.36
CA THR A 431 -15.88 -12.13 8.67
C THR A 431 -16.73 -11.16 9.48
N LYS A 432 -16.70 -11.34 10.81
CA LYS A 432 -17.20 -10.36 11.80
C LYS A 432 -16.10 -9.40 12.26
N ARG A 433 -14.83 -9.72 11.99
CA ARG A 433 -13.64 -8.99 12.42
C ARG A 433 -13.09 -8.15 11.26
N LYS A 434 -13.87 -7.15 10.84
CA LYS A 434 -13.44 -6.20 9.80
C LYS A 434 -12.19 -5.41 10.17
N ASP A 435 -11.93 -5.25 11.46
CA ASP A 435 -10.73 -4.66 12.03
C ASP A 435 -9.45 -5.47 11.70
N LEU A 436 -9.59 -6.75 11.34
CA LEU A 436 -8.51 -7.64 10.92
C LEU A 436 -8.41 -7.82 9.40
N LEU A 437 -9.23 -7.11 8.63
CA LEU A 437 -9.18 -7.16 7.18
C LEU A 437 -8.36 -5.98 6.64
N ALA A 438 -7.30 -6.29 5.93
CA ALA A 438 -6.39 -5.32 5.32
C ALA A 438 -6.28 -5.55 3.81
N ILE A 439 -5.77 -4.59 3.08
CA ILE A 439 -5.51 -4.68 1.64
C ILE A 439 -4.06 -4.36 1.33
N ASP A 440 -3.46 -5.12 0.44
CA ASP A 440 -2.19 -4.80 -0.20
C ASP A 440 -2.43 -4.21 -1.58
N LEU A 441 -1.90 -3.02 -1.78
CA LEU A 441 -2.02 -2.24 -3.01
C LEU A 441 -0.73 -2.38 -3.79
N ASN A 442 -0.76 -3.06 -4.93
CA ASN A 442 0.38 -3.17 -5.82
C ASN A 442 0.62 -1.88 -6.60
N ILE A 443 1.79 -1.27 -6.42
CA ILE A 443 2.27 -0.11 -7.18
C ILE A 443 3.07 -0.64 -8.35
N VAL A 444 2.39 -0.86 -9.46
CA VAL A 444 2.94 -1.63 -10.57
C VAL A 444 3.60 -0.76 -11.63
N GLU A 445 4.61 -1.34 -12.29
CA GLU A 445 5.08 -0.90 -13.59
C GLU A 445 4.40 -1.74 -14.67
N ARG A 446 3.61 -1.08 -15.52
CA ARG A 446 2.84 -1.73 -16.59
C ARG A 446 3.73 -2.08 -17.76
N TYR A 447 3.61 -3.28 -18.29
CA TYR A 447 4.45 -3.78 -19.39
C TYR A 447 3.99 -3.32 -20.78
N GLN A 448 2.71 -2.95 -20.90
CA GLN A 448 2.14 -2.49 -22.17
C GLN A 448 2.20 -0.97 -22.30
N ASP A 449 1.94 -0.46 -23.50
CA ASP A 449 1.74 0.97 -23.70
C ASP A 449 0.54 1.44 -22.90
N VAL A 450 0.81 2.13 -21.84
CA VAL A 450 -0.19 2.68 -20.90
C VAL A 450 0.02 4.17 -20.79
N TYR A 451 -1.07 4.87 -20.86
CA TYR A 451 -1.09 6.32 -20.78
C TYR A 451 -1.68 6.77 -19.43
N PRO A 452 -1.18 7.85 -18.83
CA PRO A 452 -0.08 8.69 -19.33
C PRO A 452 1.31 8.14 -19.00
N VAL A 453 1.47 7.21 -18.05
CA VAL A 453 2.74 6.66 -17.57
C VAL A 453 2.66 5.15 -17.36
N LYS A 454 3.80 4.47 -17.49
CA LYS A 454 3.89 3.04 -17.19
C LYS A 454 3.72 2.74 -15.71
N GLN A 455 4.31 3.53 -14.83
CA GLN A 455 4.23 3.34 -13.39
C GLN A 455 3.05 4.09 -12.78
N GLN A 456 2.33 3.45 -11.87
CA GLN A 456 1.29 4.11 -11.08
C GLN A 456 1.93 5.15 -10.16
N THR A 457 1.53 6.42 -10.32
CA THR A 457 2.13 7.56 -9.63
C THR A 457 1.17 8.74 -9.58
N GLY A 458 1.45 9.73 -8.74
CA GLY A 458 0.72 11.00 -8.68
C GLY A 458 -0.76 10.81 -8.36
N THR A 459 -1.61 11.55 -9.05
CA THR A 459 -3.07 11.55 -8.82
C THR A 459 -3.68 10.14 -8.89
N GLU A 460 -3.24 9.30 -9.84
CA GLU A 460 -3.73 7.91 -9.95
C GLU A 460 -3.44 7.13 -8.66
N LEU A 461 -2.18 7.15 -8.21
CA LEU A 461 -1.77 6.46 -6.99
C LEU A 461 -2.55 6.96 -5.76
N PHE A 462 -2.77 8.28 -5.64
CA PHE A 462 -3.51 8.83 -4.51
C PHE A 462 -4.99 8.43 -4.52
N GLN A 463 -5.62 8.30 -5.69
CA GLN A 463 -6.98 7.78 -5.82
C GLN A 463 -7.07 6.30 -5.41
N LEU A 464 -6.08 5.47 -5.78
CA LEU A 464 -6.00 4.07 -5.37
C LEU A 464 -5.83 3.95 -3.85
N VAL A 465 -4.87 4.67 -3.27
CA VAL A 465 -4.61 4.68 -1.82
C VAL A 465 -5.84 5.15 -1.05
N ARG A 466 -6.52 6.20 -1.53
CA ARG A 466 -7.74 6.71 -0.90
C ARG A 466 -8.86 5.68 -0.89
N SER A 467 -9.15 5.07 -2.04
CA SER A 467 -10.19 4.04 -2.14
C SER A 467 -9.90 2.83 -1.26
N ALA A 468 -8.64 2.41 -1.20
CA ALA A 468 -8.19 1.35 -0.31
C ALA A 468 -8.39 1.71 1.17
N ALA A 469 -7.99 2.93 1.58
CA ALA A 469 -8.12 3.41 2.96
C ALA A 469 -9.57 3.62 3.41
N ASP A 470 -10.46 4.00 2.49
CA ASP A 470 -11.91 4.11 2.78
C ASP A 470 -12.59 2.75 2.92
N SER A 471 -12.02 1.69 2.32
CA SER A 471 -12.63 0.37 2.21
C SER A 471 -12.10 -0.65 3.23
N PHE A 472 -10.85 -0.50 3.68
CA PHE A 472 -10.16 -1.44 4.56
C PHE A 472 -9.63 -0.74 5.82
N ASN A 473 -9.47 -1.54 6.89
CA ASN A 473 -8.93 -1.00 8.15
C ASN A 473 -7.44 -0.66 8.06
N ARG A 474 -6.70 -1.29 7.14
CA ARG A 474 -5.25 -1.09 6.95
C ARG A 474 -4.89 -1.23 5.48
N VAL A 475 -3.96 -0.39 5.02
CA VAL A 475 -3.44 -0.40 3.65
C VAL A 475 -1.95 -0.68 3.71
N ALA A 476 -1.51 -1.72 3.00
CA ALA A 476 -0.13 -1.98 2.69
C ALA A 476 0.18 -1.51 1.26
N LEU A 477 1.41 -1.09 1.03
CA LEU A 477 1.89 -0.65 -0.28
C LEU A 477 2.96 -1.63 -0.78
N TYR A 478 2.67 -2.36 -1.81
CA TYR A 478 3.62 -3.23 -2.48
C TYR A 478 4.16 -2.54 -3.75
N PHE A 479 5.41 -2.06 -3.76
CA PHE A 479 6.27 -2.09 -2.60
C PHE A 479 7.06 -0.78 -2.52
N GLU A 480 7.77 -0.54 -1.45
CA GLU A 480 8.49 0.71 -1.15
C GLU A 480 9.37 1.19 -2.30
N ASN A 481 10.05 0.26 -2.95
CA ASN A 481 10.98 0.56 -4.03
C ASN A 481 10.29 1.08 -5.31
N SER A 482 9.01 0.77 -5.49
CA SER A 482 8.19 1.25 -6.61
C SER A 482 7.61 2.65 -6.39
N ILE A 483 7.64 3.17 -5.15
CA ILE A 483 7.13 4.50 -4.85
C ILE A 483 8.12 5.56 -5.34
N LEU A 484 7.69 6.38 -6.29
CA LEU A 484 8.53 7.47 -6.80
C LEU A 484 8.74 8.55 -5.72
N PRO A 485 9.93 9.20 -5.71
CA PRO A 485 10.23 10.26 -4.72
C PRO A 485 9.20 11.39 -4.69
N ALA A 486 8.56 11.69 -5.81
CA ALA A 486 7.55 12.73 -5.94
C ALA A 486 6.25 12.42 -5.18
N ASP A 487 5.95 11.14 -4.93
CA ASP A 487 4.70 10.69 -4.32
C ASP A 487 4.75 10.66 -2.78
N TRP A 488 5.94 10.41 -2.20
CA TRP A 488 6.11 10.28 -0.76
C TRP A 488 5.49 11.39 0.10
N PRO A 489 5.56 12.68 -0.28
CA PRO A 489 5.02 13.76 0.55
C PRO A 489 3.49 13.74 0.71
N LEU A 490 2.77 13.06 -0.18
CA LEU A 490 1.31 13.08 -0.24
C LEU A 490 0.64 11.73 0.09
N LEU A 491 1.41 10.63 0.23
CA LEU A 491 0.86 9.31 0.54
C LEU A 491 0.09 9.28 1.85
N ALA A 492 0.65 9.87 2.91
CA ALA A 492 -0.01 9.95 4.21
C ALA A 492 -1.35 10.70 4.14
N ALA A 493 -1.40 11.76 3.33
CA ALA A 493 -2.62 12.52 3.12
C ALA A 493 -3.67 11.75 2.31
N ALA A 494 -3.24 11.02 1.27
CA ALA A 494 -4.12 10.16 0.48
C ALA A 494 -4.77 9.05 1.32
N ALA A 495 -4.06 8.54 2.32
CA ALA A 495 -4.57 7.52 3.24
C ALA A 495 -5.29 8.07 4.48
N ALA A 496 -5.46 9.40 4.61
CA ALA A 496 -6.04 9.98 5.82
C ALA A 496 -7.54 9.64 5.96
N PRO A 497 -7.98 8.98 7.04
CA PRO A 497 -9.32 8.41 7.18
C PRO A 497 -10.38 9.44 7.65
N VAL A 498 -10.40 10.62 7.04
CA VAL A 498 -11.30 11.73 7.38
C VAL A 498 -12.69 11.49 6.81
N ARG A 499 -13.72 11.58 7.65
CA ARG A 499 -15.13 11.54 7.27
C ARG A 499 -15.75 12.93 7.17
N ARG A 500 -15.41 13.80 8.12
CA ARG A 500 -15.88 15.17 8.18
C ARG A 500 -14.82 16.05 8.83
N ALA A 501 -14.62 17.24 8.29
CA ALA A 501 -13.74 18.25 8.89
C ALA A 501 -14.33 19.65 8.63
N GLU A 502 -14.57 20.41 9.69
CA GLU A 502 -15.14 21.76 9.62
C GLU A 502 -14.27 22.73 10.44
N TRP A 503 -13.80 23.76 9.76
CA TRP A 503 -13.02 24.83 10.37
C TRP A 503 -13.91 26.02 10.71
N SER A 504 -13.82 26.51 11.94
CA SER A 504 -14.44 27.75 12.41
C SER A 504 -13.37 28.65 13.04
N GLY A 505 -12.83 29.56 12.23
CA GLY A 505 -11.62 30.29 12.58
C GLY A 505 -10.44 29.34 12.79
N GLU A 506 -9.84 29.35 13.97
CA GLU A 506 -8.76 28.44 14.35
C GLU A 506 -9.22 27.14 15.00
N ASN A 507 -10.54 26.92 15.13
CA ASN A 507 -11.10 25.70 15.70
C ASN A 507 -11.41 24.69 14.61
N LEU A 508 -11.20 23.40 14.89
CA LEU A 508 -11.52 22.29 13.98
C LEU A 508 -12.47 21.30 14.68
N GLU A 509 -13.59 21.01 14.03
CA GLU A 509 -14.41 19.82 14.33
C GLU A 509 -14.07 18.74 13.31
N LEU A 510 -13.63 17.57 13.80
CA LEU A 510 -13.12 16.47 12.99
C LEU A 510 -13.81 15.17 13.35
N GLU A 511 -14.26 14.43 12.33
CA GLU A 511 -14.69 13.03 12.46
C GLU A 511 -13.79 12.16 11.59
N SER A 512 -13.20 11.11 12.21
CA SER A 512 -12.33 10.15 11.52
C SER A 512 -12.66 8.71 11.90
N SER A 513 -12.45 7.79 10.96
CA SER A 513 -12.67 6.35 11.20
C SER A 513 -11.50 5.66 11.90
N GLN A 514 -10.32 6.25 11.86
CA GLN A 514 -9.09 5.77 12.52
C GLN A 514 -8.31 6.96 13.06
N SER A 515 -7.32 6.70 13.90
CA SER A 515 -6.38 7.73 14.37
C SER A 515 -5.63 8.38 13.19
N LEU A 516 -5.42 9.67 13.25
CA LEU A 516 -4.70 10.44 12.25
C LEU A 516 -3.93 11.61 12.87
N SER A 517 -3.07 12.22 12.06
CA SER A 517 -2.36 13.45 12.40
C SER A 517 -3.02 14.65 11.72
N VAL A 518 -3.19 15.74 12.45
CA VAL A 518 -3.67 17.02 11.94
C VAL A 518 -2.50 18.01 11.94
N ALA A 519 -2.22 18.63 10.78
CA ALA A 519 -1.26 19.73 10.71
C ALA A 519 -1.79 20.92 11.54
N TRP A 520 -1.08 21.26 12.61
CA TRP A 520 -1.50 22.25 13.60
C TRP A 520 -0.29 23.04 14.12
N LYS A 521 -0.28 24.32 13.86
CA LYS A 521 0.81 25.18 14.32
C LYS A 521 0.61 25.60 15.76
N GLY A 522 1.57 25.27 16.61
CA GLY A 522 1.54 25.61 18.04
C GLY A 522 0.83 24.51 18.86
N CYS A 523 0.22 24.92 19.97
CA CYS A 523 -0.46 24.02 20.89
C CYS A 523 -1.94 23.86 20.58
N ALA A 524 -2.48 22.65 20.78
CA ALA A 524 -3.90 22.36 20.70
C ALA A 524 -4.45 21.73 21.99
N ARG A 525 -5.67 22.10 22.35
CA ARG A 525 -6.54 21.35 23.24
C ARG A 525 -7.45 20.44 22.42
N MET A 526 -7.77 19.30 22.94
CA MET A 526 -8.76 18.39 22.36
C MET A 526 -9.94 18.21 23.32
N ASP A 527 -11.14 18.43 22.83
CA ASP A 527 -12.41 18.31 23.61
C ASP A 527 -12.38 19.14 24.88
N GLY A 528 -11.83 20.37 24.81
CA GLY A 528 -11.74 21.33 25.90
C GLY A 528 -10.64 21.06 26.94
N ARG A 529 -9.84 20.01 26.80
CA ARG A 529 -8.76 19.63 27.73
C ARG A 529 -7.39 19.70 27.10
N GLU A 530 -6.36 19.83 27.94
CA GLU A 530 -4.99 19.70 27.53
C GLU A 530 -4.74 18.36 26.85
N TRP A 531 -4.10 18.38 25.68
CA TRP A 531 -3.84 17.19 24.91
C TRP A 531 -2.34 16.95 24.76
N PRO A 532 -1.80 15.84 25.28
CA PRO A 532 -0.35 15.65 25.34
C PRO A 532 0.23 14.88 24.15
N VAL A 533 -0.53 14.63 23.06
CA VAL A 533 0.00 13.93 21.88
C VAL A 533 0.06 14.90 20.70
N GLN A 534 1.12 15.67 20.65
CA GLN A 534 1.38 16.75 19.68
C GLN A 534 2.84 17.19 19.76
N ASP A 535 3.38 17.79 18.67
CA ASP A 535 4.78 18.24 18.59
C ASP A 535 4.93 19.74 18.30
N GLY A 536 3.83 20.49 18.21
CA GLY A 536 3.81 21.92 17.85
C GLY A 536 3.68 22.18 16.35
N GLU A 537 3.79 21.15 15.53
CA GLU A 537 3.48 21.19 14.09
C GLU A 537 2.29 20.27 13.74
N ARG A 538 2.06 19.26 14.57
CA ARG A 538 1.01 18.25 14.40
C ARG A 538 0.35 17.88 15.71
N VAL A 539 -0.92 17.55 15.62
CA VAL A 539 -1.73 16.97 16.70
C VAL A 539 -2.17 15.57 16.28
N TYR A 540 -1.88 14.58 17.09
CA TYR A 540 -2.34 13.21 16.87
C TYR A 540 -3.74 13.05 17.48
N VAL A 541 -4.74 12.71 16.65
CA VAL A 541 -6.15 12.63 17.03
C VAL A 541 -6.62 11.18 16.97
N PRO A 542 -7.26 10.64 18.01
CA PRO A 542 -7.90 9.33 17.99
C PRO A 542 -9.00 9.21 16.94
N ALA A 543 -9.46 7.99 16.67
CA ALA A 543 -10.69 7.76 15.92
C ALA A 543 -11.92 8.32 16.66
N GLY A 544 -12.91 8.81 15.91
CA GLY A 544 -14.14 9.38 16.48
C GLY A 544 -14.36 10.83 16.06
N THR A 545 -15.21 11.51 16.85
CA THR A 545 -15.50 12.94 16.67
C THR A 545 -14.80 13.74 17.76
N HIS A 546 -13.96 14.68 17.34
CA HIS A 546 -13.15 15.50 18.24
C HIS A 546 -13.17 16.96 17.83
N ARG A 547 -13.01 17.83 18.83
CA ARG A 547 -12.85 19.27 18.64
C ARG A 547 -11.46 19.71 19.06
N LEU A 548 -10.71 20.33 18.13
CA LEU A 548 -9.41 20.95 18.41
C LEU A 548 -9.59 22.47 18.54
N THR A 549 -8.93 23.04 19.54
CA THR A 549 -8.88 24.49 19.79
C THR A 549 -7.45 24.90 20.15
N PRO A 550 -7.02 26.11 19.82
CA PRO A 550 -5.69 26.61 20.19
C PRO A 550 -5.46 26.62 21.71
N CYS A 551 -4.21 26.52 22.13
CA CYS A 551 -3.75 26.80 23.47
C CYS A 551 -2.41 27.58 23.45
N ASP A 552 -2.03 28.10 24.62
CA ASP A 552 -0.87 29.01 24.70
C ASP A 552 0.47 28.28 24.71
N GLN A 553 0.52 27.09 25.33
CA GLN A 553 1.79 26.39 25.55
C GLN A 553 1.62 24.88 25.45
N LEU A 554 2.59 24.23 24.80
CA LEU A 554 2.68 22.76 24.77
C LEU A 554 2.85 22.21 26.20
N PRO A 555 2.23 21.05 26.51
CA PRO A 555 2.51 20.34 27.74
C PRO A 555 4.00 20.08 27.92
N ALA A 556 4.53 20.30 29.11
CA ALA A 556 5.96 20.10 29.41
C ALA A 556 6.42 18.66 29.10
N ARG A 557 5.51 17.70 29.25
CA ARG A 557 5.69 16.31 28.81
C ARG A 557 4.63 15.99 27.78
N HIS A 558 5.06 15.58 26.61
CA HIS A 558 4.17 15.26 25.51
C HIS A 558 4.78 14.17 24.63
N LEU A 559 3.93 13.50 23.88
CA LEU A 559 4.33 12.59 22.82
C LEU A 559 4.40 13.34 21.50
N ALA A 560 5.54 13.24 20.84
CA ALA A 560 5.72 13.74 19.48
C ALA A 560 5.08 12.79 18.46
N ASP A 561 4.98 11.49 18.78
CA ASP A 561 4.35 10.49 17.93
C ASP A 561 3.96 9.22 18.71
N PHE A 562 3.05 8.41 18.14
CA PHE A 562 2.57 7.18 18.75
C PHE A 562 2.13 6.18 17.66
N THR A 563 2.50 4.88 17.78
CA THR A 563 2.20 3.88 16.74
C THR A 563 0.96 3.03 16.99
N GLY A 564 0.47 2.97 18.23
CA GLY A 564 -0.77 2.24 18.55
C GLY A 564 -2.04 3.03 18.18
N ASP A 565 -3.18 2.36 18.18
CA ASP A 565 -4.48 2.99 18.02
C ASP A 565 -4.82 3.71 19.33
N LEU A 566 -4.54 5.01 19.38
CA LEU A 566 -4.72 5.84 20.57
C LEU A 566 -6.22 6.00 20.87
N LEU A 567 -6.60 5.77 22.12
CA LEU A 567 -7.98 5.93 22.62
C LEU A 567 -8.11 7.15 23.53
N ASP A 568 -7.09 7.43 24.34
CA ASP A 568 -7.03 8.58 25.25
C ASP A 568 -5.59 8.89 25.65
N ALA A 569 -5.31 10.14 25.96
CA ALA A 569 -4.04 10.56 26.58
C ALA A 569 -4.29 11.72 27.55
N ARG A 570 -3.58 11.71 28.69
CA ARG A 570 -3.74 12.74 29.72
C ARG A 570 -2.51 12.86 30.60
N ILE A 571 -2.36 14.00 31.24
CA ILE A 571 -1.36 14.21 32.27
C ILE A 571 -2.05 14.07 33.63
N VAL A 572 -1.58 13.14 34.44
CA VAL A 572 -2.11 12.86 35.79
C VAL A 572 -0.99 13.02 36.80
N LYS A 573 -1.10 13.99 37.70
CA LYS A 573 -0.06 14.32 38.71
C LYS A 573 1.33 14.50 38.09
N GLY A 574 1.39 15.19 36.92
CA GLY A 574 2.63 15.45 36.19
C GLY A 574 3.19 14.29 35.38
N ARG A 575 2.48 13.14 35.34
CA ARG A 575 2.87 11.94 34.60
C ARG A 575 1.98 11.73 33.39
N LEU A 576 2.57 11.35 32.27
CA LEU A 576 1.86 11.08 31.04
C LEU A 576 1.26 9.67 31.07
N ARG A 577 -0.04 9.59 30.92
CA ARG A 577 -0.81 8.35 30.84
C ARG A 577 -1.51 8.24 29.51
N VAL A 578 -1.40 7.07 28.86
CA VAL A 578 -2.04 6.77 27.57
C VAL A 578 -2.92 5.55 27.67
N LYS A 579 -4.06 5.62 27.02
CA LYS A 579 -4.94 4.48 26.77
C LYS A 579 -4.96 4.20 25.28
N TYR A 580 -4.65 2.97 24.91
CA TYR A 580 -4.51 2.59 23.50
C TYR A 580 -4.88 1.12 23.27
N GLU A 581 -5.00 0.75 22.02
CA GLU A 581 -5.05 -0.64 21.57
C GLU A 581 -3.93 -0.86 20.53
N SER A 582 -3.20 -1.96 20.66
CA SER A 582 -2.15 -2.32 19.70
C SER A 582 -2.04 -3.82 19.59
N ARG A 583 -1.87 -4.31 18.38
CA ARG A 583 -1.73 -5.75 18.11
C ARG A 583 -0.32 -6.25 18.35
N SER A 584 0.66 -5.43 18.00
CA SER A 584 2.06 -5.56 18.41
C SER A 584 2.33 -4.65 19.61
N ARG A 585 3.58 -4.56 20.04
CA ARG A 585 4.00 -3.49 20.95
C ARG A 585 3.74 -2.14 20.30
N ALA A 586 3.44 -1.12 21.10
CA ALA A 586 3.36 0.25 20.62
C ALA A 586 4.67 0.99 20.90
N ILE A 587 5.00 1.96 20.06
CA ILE A 587 6.14 2.84 20.24
C ILE A 587 5.60 4.24 20.56
N ALA A 588 5.99 4.75 21.74
CA ALA A 588 5.73 6.12 22.15
C ALA A 588 7.00 6.96 21.96
N LEU A 589 6.92 8.02 21.15
CA LEU A 589 8.02 8.96 20.97
C LEU A 589 7.86 10.12 21.95
N LEU A 590 8.54 10.02 23.09
CA LEU A 590 8.45 10.98 24.19
C LEU A 590 9.39 12.16 23.94
N SER A 591 8.86 13.39 23.94
CA SER A 591 9.65 14.63 23.88
C SER A 591 10.28 14.94 25.25
N ASP A 592 11.54 15.34 25.24
CA ASP A 592 12.26 15.80 26.44
C ASP A 592 12.07 17.30 26.74
N GLY A 593 11.25 17.97 25.92
CA GLY A 593 11.00 19.43 26.02
C GLY A 593 12.19 20.31 25.61
N LYS A 594 13.33 19.72 25.21
CA LYS A 594 14.54 20.40 24.75
C LYS A 594 14.89 20.13 23.30
N GLY A 595 13.92 19.54 22.55
CA GLY A 595 14.08 19.16 21.14
C GLY A 595 14.60 17.73 20.92
N GLY A 596 14.87 16.96 21.99
CA GLY A 596 15.16 15.54 21.90
C GLY A 596 13.89 14.70 21.98
N VAL A 597 13.91 13.54 21.31
CA VAL A 597 12.82 12.56 21.30
C VAL A 597 13.38 11.19 21.66
N ARG A 598 12.71 10.47 22.57
CA ARG A 598 13.10 9.12 22.98
C ARG A 598 11.98 8.14 22.71
N ALA A 599 12.31 7.02 22.08
CA ALA A 599 11.37 5.92 21.88
C ALA A 599 11.18 5.14 23.19
N ARG A 600 9.93 4.75 23.47
CA ARG A 600 9.54 3.84 24.55
C ARG A 600 8.65 2.74 23.98
N MET A 601 9.06 1.51 24.22
CA MET A 601 8.26 0.32 23.86
C MET A 601 7.20 0.08 24.92
N LEU A 602 5.96 -0.08 24.48
CA LEU A 602 4.80 -0.34 25.33
C LEU A 602 4.18 -1.70 24.95
N PRO A 603 3.55 -2.43 25.90
CA PRO A 603 3.04 -3.77 25.65
C PRO A 603 1.89 -3.80 24.62
N PRO A 604 1.66 -4.96 23.96
CA PRO A 604 0.51 -5.16 23.09
C PRO A 604 -0.81 -5.24 23.88
N GLY A 605 -1.93 -5.14 23.17
CA GLY A 605 -3.27 -5.29 23.69
C GLY A 605 -3.96 -3.96 23.96
N LYS A 606 -5.08 -4.04 24.70
CA LYS A 606 -5.82 -2.86 25.16
C LYS A 606 -5.30 -2.44 26.53
N VAL A 607 -4.57 -1.36 26.54
CA VAL A 607 -3.72 -0.96 27.67
C VAL A 607 -4.06 0.47 28.11
N ASP A 608 -4.03 0.70 29.42
CA ASP A 608 -4.06 2.02 30.06
C ASP A 608 -2.85 2.11 30.97
N VAL A 609 -1.81 2.79 30.55
CA VAL A 609 -0.48 2.77 31.18
C VAL A 609 0.13 4.17 31.32
N GLU A 610 0.88 4.33 32.39
CA GLU A 610 1.78 5.49 32.57
C GLU A 610 3.06 5.26 31.75
N ILE A 611 3.46 6.25 30.96
CA ILE A 611 4.70 6.18 30.20
C ILE A 611 5.88 6.47 31.13
N PRO A 612 6.83 5.55 31.25
CA PRO A 612 8.03 5.74 32.05
C PRO A 612 8.91 6.89 31.51
N GLU A 613 9.67 7.51 32.39
CA GLU A 613 10.58 8.62 32.09
C GLU A 613 11.71 8.23 31.12
#